data_860d435fcd7b90163894bc4c70c7f6bd
#
_entry.id   860d435fcd7b90163894bc4c70c7f6bd
#
_cell.length_a   1.000
_cell.length_b   1.000
_cell.length_c   1.000
_cell.angle_alpha   90.00
_cell.angle_beta   90.00
_cell.angle_gamma   90.00
#
_symmetry.space_group_name_H-M   'P 1'
#
loop_
_entity.id
_entity.type
_entity.pdbx_description
1 polymer ?
#
loop_
_entity_poly.entity_id
_entity_poly.type
_entity_poly.pdbx_seq_one_letter_code
_entity_poly.pdbx_strand_id
1 'polypeptide(L)'
;MFNRLVQCPLLCVFYLALKQKPATISLFRFTVDQSVGLTIFRGDKTVMPILDTSLHSLKRIYRGKVRDSYEVGDDKLLIIATDRISAFDVILEDPIPYKGMVLQALTDFWFEKLDGIVPNHLTGIDPTTVVAADEIAQVKGRSVVAMKLKPIPIECVVRGYIIGGGWKDYQATGKVCGVQLPAGLKQAQKLPEPIFTPAAKAEVGTHDENISFEKACEMVGEHIATQIRDYSLALYQRAAEYALTRGIIIADTKFEFGQDENGTVRLMDEVLTPDSSRFWPADQYNEGMSPPSYDKQYIR
;
A
#
# COMPACT_ATOMS: atom_id res chain seq x y z
N MET A 1 -23.85 -8.60 -15.60
CA MET A 1 -22.86 -7.66 -15.01
C MET A 1 -22.64 -7.83 -13.51
N PHE A 2 -23.64 -8.30 -12.75
CA PHE A 2 -23.56 -8.46 -11.28
C PHE A 2 -22.63 -9.58 -10.76
N ASN A 3 -22.36 -10.61 -11.55
CA ASN A 3 -21.56 -11.77 -11.12
C ASN A 3 -20.02 -11.56 -11.13
N ARG A 4 -19.50 -10.44 -11.64
CA ARG A 4 -18.06 -10.17 -11.67
C ARG A 4 -17.54 -9.43 -10.44
N LEU A 5 -18.39 -8.77 -9.66
CA LEU A 5 -17.98 -8.05 -8.43
C LEU A 5 -17.72 -8.98 -7.25
N VAL A 6 -18.23 -10.20 -7.27
CA VAL A 6 -18.10 -11.18 -6.18
C VAL A 6 -16.72 -11.85 -6.14
N GLN A 7 -15.92 -11.73 -7.19
CA GLN A 7 -14.58 -12.29 -7.31
C GLN A 7 -13.46 -11.25 -7.17
N CYS A 8 -13.70 -10.10 -6.54
CA CYS A 8 -12.64 -9.11 -6.34
C CYS A 8 -11.71 -9.58 -5.21
N PRO A 9 -10.46 -9.97 -5.52
CA PRO A 9 -9.49 -10.45 -4.52
C PRO A 9 -9.16 -9.41 -3.43
N LEU A 10 -9.29 -8.12 -3.73
CA LEU A 10 -9.17 -7.00 -2.79
C LEU A 10 -10.09 -7.16 -1.57
N LEU A 11 -11.30 -7.71 -1.76
CA LEU A 11 -12.27 -7.97 -0.71
C LEU A 11 -11.89 -9.15 0.18
N CYS A 12 -11.17 -10.14 -0.34
CA CYS A 12 -10.70 -11.28 0.46
C CYS A 12 -9.62 -10.88 1.46
N VAL A 13 -8.67 -10.02 1.10
CA VAL A 13 -7.66 -9.49 2.02
C VAL A 13 -8.32 -8.67 3.13
N PHE A 14 -9.33 -7.87 2.78
CA PHE A 14 -10.12 -7.09 3.71
C PHE A 14 -10.92 -7.96 4.71
N TYR A 15 -11.56 -9.02 4.22
CA TYR A 15 -12.31 -9.97 5.05
C TYR A 15 -11.43 -10.70 6.07
N LEU A 16 -10.21 -11.09 5.68
CA LEU A 16 -9.26 -11.77 6.56
C LEU A 16 -8.70 -10.84 7.64
N ALA A 17 -8.49 -9.56 7.33
CA ALA A 17 -8.07 -8.55 8.30
C ALA A 17 -9.15 -8.24 9.34
N LEU A 18 -10.43 -8.21 8.94
CA LEU A 18 -11.57 -7.81 9.78
C LEU A 18 -12.10 -8.88 10.74
N LYS A 19 -11.79 -10.15 10.57
CA LYS A 19 -12.28 -11.24 11.44
C LYS A 19 -11.99 -11.05 12.93
N GLN A 20 -11.18 -10.07 13.32
CA GLN A 20 -10.77 -9.87 14.71
C GLN A 20 -11.40 -8.69 15.47
N LYS A 21 -12.12 -7.75 14.81
CA LYS A 21 -12.80 -6.64 15.52
C LYS A 21 -14.18 -6.35 14.92
N PRO A 22 -15.27 -6.89 15.48
CA PRO A 22 -16.63 -6.61 14.97
C PRO A 22 -17.14 -5.19 15.29
N ALA A 23 -16.44 -4.39 16.09
CA ALA A 23 -17.01 -3.17 16.68
C ALA A 23 -16.81 -1.87 15.87
N THR A 24 -15.93 -1.84 14.86
CA THR A 24 -15.54 -0.55 14.25
C THR A 24 -16.10 -0.31 12.83
N ILE A 25 -16.83 -1.26 12.24
CA ILE A 25 -17.38 -1.10 10.89
C ILE A 25 -18.89 -1.27 10.91
N SER A 26 -19.59 -0.27 11.43
CA SER A 26 -21.06 -0.20 11.38
C SER A 26 -21.62 0.17 9.99
N LEU A 27 -20.77 0.54 9.03
CA LEU A 27 -21.15 0.96 7.67
C LEU A 27 -21.26 -0.20 6.66
N PHE A 28 -20.72 -1.37 6.98
CA PHE A 28 -20.77 -2.52 6.10
C PHE A 28 -21.52 -3.66 6.78
N ARG A 29 -22.75 -3.95 6.35
CA ARG A 29 -23.43 -5.18 6.76
C ARG A 29 -22.91 -6.34 5.92
N PHE A 30 -22.16 -7.24 6.57
CA PHE A 30 -21.78 -8.52 6.00
C PHE A 30 -22.90 -9.53 6.28
N THR A 31 -23.48 -10.09 5.25
CA THR A 31 -24.31 -11.30 5.38
C THR A 31 -23.50 -12.46 4.85
N VAL A 32 -23.17 -13.41 5.73
CA VAL A 32 -22.54 -14.68 5.34
C VAL A 32 -23.67 -15.65 5.02
N ASP A 33 -23.81 -16.05 3.78
CA ASP A 33 -24.64 -17.20 3.43
C ASP A 33 -23.83 -18.47 3.70
N GLN A 34 -24.14 -19.13 4.80
CA GLN A 34 -23.43 -20.34 5.24
C GLN A 34 -23.64 -21.54 4.29
N SER A 35 -24.60 -21.47 3.38
CA SER A 35 -24.91 -22.59 2.46
C SER A 35 -23.98 -22.63 1.24
N VAL A 36 -23.31 -21.49 0.92
CA VAL A 36 -22.44 -21.36 -0.27
C VAL A 36 -21.04 -20.80 0.04
N GLY A 37 -20.71 -20.54 1.30
CA GLY A 37 -19.41 -19.99 1.70
C GLY A 37 -19.13 -18.58 1.13
N LEU A 38 -20.14 -17.87 0.66
CA LEU A 38 -20.03 -16.61 -0.06
C LEU A 38 -20.39 -15.43 0.84
N THR A 39 -19.47 -14.51 1.02
CA THR A 39 -19.75 -13.22 1.68
C THR A 39 -20.25 -12.21 0.64
N ILE A 40 -21.53 -11.86 0.70
CA ILE A 40 -22.11 -10.86 -0.20
C ILE A 40 -21.92 -9.47 0.41
N PHE A 41 -21.17 -8.63 -0.28
CA PHE A 41 -21.10 -7.20 0.00
C PHE A 41 -22.43 -6.54 -0.42
N ARG A 42 -23.27 -6.18 0.52
CA ARG A 42 -24.36 -5.23 0.28
C ARG A 42 -23.88 -3.85 0.73
N GLY A 43 -23.07 -3.21 -0.12
CA GLY A 43 -22.84 -1.78 0.00
C GLY A 43 -24.13 -1.03 -0.30
N ASP A 44 -24.31 0.11 0.36
CA ASP A 44 -25.40 1.03 0.04
C ASP A 44 -25.27 1.40 -1.44
N LYS A 45 -26.31 1.15 -2.23
CA LYS A 45 -26.33 1.41 -3.67
C LYS A 45 -26.19 2.90 -4.04
N THR A 46 -26.10 3.77 -3.03
CA THR A 46 -26.10 5.22 -3.17
C THR A 46 -24.71 5.86 -3.12
N VAL A 47 -23.65 5.11 -2.78
CA VAL A 47 -22.30 5.69 -2.73
C VAL A 47 -21.72 5.75 -4.14
N MET A 48 -21.64 6.95 -4.68
CA MET A 48 -20.96 7.22 -5.96
C MET A 48 -19.44 7.10 -5.76
N PRO A 49 -18.74 6.46 -6.71
CA PRO A 49 -17.27 6.41 -6.66
C PRO A 49 -16.66 7.81 -6.69
N ILE A 50 -15.61 8.04 -5.92
CA ILE A 50 -14.90 9.31 -5.90
C ILE A 50 -13.68 9.21 -6.81
N LEU A 51 -13.77 9.83 -7.99
CA LEU A 51 -12.67 9.97 -8.96
C LEU A 51 -11.82 11.21 -8.69
N ASP A 52 -12.44 12.27 -8.25
CA ASP A 52 -11.79 13.54 -7.91
C ASP A 52 -12.42 14.10 -6.64
N THR A 53 -11.62 14.76 -5.84
CA THR A 53 -12.11 15.44 -4.64
C THR A 53 -12.10 16.95 -4.89
N SER A 54 -13.10 17.65 -4.37
CA SER A 54 -13.19 19.09 -4.45
C SER A 54 -13.65 19.64 -3.11
N LEU A 55 -12.69 20.02 -2.28
CA LEU A 55 -12.94 20.68 -1.00
C LEU A 55 -12.76 22.17 -1.16
N HIS A 56 -13.77 22.94 -0.76
CA HIS A 56 -13.69 24.40 -0.77
C HIS A 56 -13.12 24.96 0.55
N SER A 57 -13.17 24.16 1.61
CA SER A 57 -12.65 24.54 2.95
C SER A 57 -11.14 24.42 3.06
N LEU A 58 -10.48 23.65 2.19
CA LEU A 58 -9.05 23.40 2.22
C LEU A 58 -8.42 23.60 0.83
N LYS A 59 -7.16 24.04 0.83
CA LYS A 59 -6.38 24.18 -0.40
C LYS A 59 -5.80 22.84 -0.83
N ARG A 60 -6.18 22.33 -2.03
CA ARG A 60 -5.51 21.18 -2.62
C ARG A 60 -4.10 21.55 -3.07
N ILE A 61 -3.09 20.83 -2.56
CA ILE A 61 -1.68 21.07 -2.89
C ILE A 61 -1.12 20.02 -3.84
N TYR A 62 -1.73 18.82 -3.89
CA TYR A 62 -1.28 17.76 -4.77
C TYR A 62 -2.43 16.86 -5.20
N ARG A 63 -2.41 16.44 -6.47
CA ARG A 63 -3.26 15.40 -7.03
C ARG A 63 -2.39 14.28 -7.55
N GLY A 64 -2.33 13.18 -6.79
CA GLY A 64 -1.59 11.98 -7.16
C GLY A 64 -2.37 11.06 -8.11
N LYS A 65 -1.77 9.94 -8.48
CA LYS A 65 -2.41 8.93 -9.34
C LYS A 65 -3.70 8.38 -8.69
N VAL A 66 -3.73 8.20 -7.37
CA VAL A 66 -4.84 7.59 -6.62
C VAL A 66 -5.21 8.32 -5.34
N ARG A 67 -4.47 9.36 -4.93
CA ARG A 67 -4.72 10.19 -3.74
C ARG A 67 -4.68 11.65 -4.05
N ASP A 68 -5.45 12.42 -3.29
CA ASP A 68 -5.44 13.87 -3.30
C ASP A 68 -5.00 14.37 -1.93
N SER A 69 -4.16 15.42 -1.90
CA SER A 69 -3.63 15.99 -0.65
C SER A 69 -4.01 17.46 -0.52
N TYR A 70 -4.51 17.82 0.65
CA TYR A 70 -4.94 19.16 1.00
C TYR A 70 -4.14 19.67 2.20
N GLU A 71 -3.93 20.96 2.26
CA GLU A 71 -3.21 21.63 3.35
C GLU A 71 -4.12 21.79 4.56
N VAL A 72 -3.65 21.40 5.76
CA VAL A 72 -4.35 21.56 7.05
C VAL A 72 -3.42 22.30 8.01
N GLY A 73 -3.63 23.62 8.13
CA GLY A 73 -2.65 24.50 8.79
C GLY A 73 -1.32 24.47 8.05
N ASP A 74 -0.23 24.76 8.78
CA ASP A 74 1.10 24.89 8.18
C ASP A 74 1.88 23.56 8.15
N ASP A 75 1.55 22.63 9.06
CA ASP A 75 2.34 21.46 9.42
C ASP A 75 1.65 20.12 9.13
N LYS A 76 0.42 20.13 8.59
CA LYS A 76 -0.36 18.90 8.35
C LYS A 76 -0.95 18.84 6.95
N LEU A 77 -1.31 17.62 6.57
CA LEU A 77 -1.98 17.29 5.32
C LEU A 77 -3.22 16.45 5.59
N LEU A 78 -4.31 16.74 4.89
CA LEU A 78 -5.40 15.81 4.71
C LEU A 78 -5.12 15.02 3.44
N ILE A 79 -4.89 13.71 3.57
CA ILE A 79 -4.65 12.79 2.46
C ILE A 79 -5.90 11.96 2.22
N ILE A 80 -6.46 12.00 1.01
CA ILE A 80 -7.70 11.33 0.63
C ILE A 80 -7.41 10.26 -0.41
N ALA A 81 -7.69 9.00 -0.10
CA ALA A 81 -7.64 7.90 -1.04
C ALA A 81 -8.91 7.91 -1.92
N THR A 82 -8.73 8.07 -3.21
CA THR A 82 -9.83 8.06 -4.18
C THR A 82 -10.10 6.65 -4.71
N ASP A 83 -11.16 6.52 -5.51
CA ASP A 83 -11.50 5.24 -6.16
C ASP A 83 -10.82 5.09 -7.53
N ARG A 84 -9.91 6.02 -7.89
CA ARG A 84 -9.04 5.88 -9.07
C ARG A 84 -8.16 4.65 -8.95
N ILE A 85 -7.90 4.00 -10.08
CA ILE A 85 -6.89 2.96 -10.19
C ILE A 85 -5.83 3.36 -11.20
N SER A 86 -4.57 3.14 -10.85
CA SER A 86 -3.43 3.32 -11.75
C SER A 86 -2.77 1.98 -12.02
N ALA A 87 -2.75 1.59 -13.29
CA ALA A 87 -2.03 0.40 -13.76
C ALA A 87 -1.26 0.77 -15.04
N PHE A 88 -0.07 0.17 -15.25
CA PHE A 88 0.81 0.48 -16.38
C PHE A 88 1.14 1.99 -16.49
N ASP A 89 1.29 2.68 -15.36
CA ASP A 89 1.49 4.13 -15.23
C ASP A 89 0.38 5.02 -15.81
N VAL A 90 -0.75 4.43 -16.16
CA VAL A 90 -1.95 5.11 -16.63
C VAL A 90 -3.02 5.06 -15.54
N ILE A 91 -3.70 6.18 -15.31
CA ILE A 91 -4.93 6.23 -14.52
C ILE A 91 -6.06 5.75 -15.42
N LEU A 92 -6.72 4.64 -15.03
CA LEU A 92 -7.85 4.10 -15.78
C LEU A 92 -9.08 5.01 -15.60
N GLU A 93 -9.90 5.07 -16.65
CA GLU A 93 -11.11 5.93 -16.66
C GLU A 93 -12.19 5.42 -15.70
N ASP A 94 -12.33 4.10 -15.60
CA ASP A 94 -13.33 3.48 -14.73
C ASP A 94 -12.82 3.35 -13.29
N PRO A 95 -13.52 3.94 -12.30
CA PRO A 95 -13.17 3.79 -10.89
C PRO A 95 -13.54 2.40 -10.36
N ILE A 96 -12.85 1.97 -9.33
CA ILE A 96 -13.27 0.82 -8.54
C ILE A 96 -14.04 1.33 -7.32
N PRO A 97 -15.37 1.14 -7.25
CA PRO A 97 -16.16 1.63 -6.12
C PRO A 97 -15.62 1.12 -4.79
N TYR A 98 -15.55 2.02 -3.80
CA TYR A 98 -15.02 1.78 -2.45
C TYR A 98 -13.52 1.50 -2.34
N LYS A 99 -12.75 1.53 -3.45
CA LYS A 99 -11.32 1.25 -3.43
C LYS A 99 -10.57 2.11 -2.41
N GLY A 100 -10.82 3.43 -2.41
CA GLY A 100 -10.16 4.33 -1.46
C GLY A 100 -10.44 3.98 -0.01
N MET A 101 -11.69 3.60 0.33
CA MET A 101 -12.06 3.19 1.69
C MET A 101 -11.37 1.89 2.10
N VAL A 102 -11.29 0.92 1.19
CA VAL A 102 -10.60 -0.36 1.44
C VAL A 102 -9.11 -0.15 1.68
N LEU A 103 -8.46 0.65 0.83
CA LEU A 103 -7.03 0.95 0.97
C LEU A 103 -6.73 1.68 2.28
N GLN A 104 -7.58 2.67 2.65
CA GLN A 104 -7.40 3.39 3.91
C GLN A 104 -7.57 2.45 5.11
N ALA A 105 -8.62 1.64 5.12
CA ALA A 105 -8.84 0.70 6.23
C ALA A 105 -7.71 -0.33 6.38
N LEU A 106 -7.11 -0.79 5.27
CA LEU A 106 -5.93 -1.68 5.30
C LEU A 106 -4.70 -0.94 5.82
N THR A 107 -4.49 0.30 5.38
CA THR A 107 -3.39 1.15 5.87
C THR A 107 -3.51 1.37 7.38
N ASP A 108 -4.70 1.73 7.90
CA ASP A 108 -4.93 1.93 9.33
C ASP A 108 -4.67 0.65 10.14
N PHE A 109 -5.16 -0.49 9.63
CA PHE A 109 -4.90 -1.80 10.22
C PHE A 109 -3.41 -2.12 10.33
N TRP A 110 -2.64 -1.88 9.26
CA TRP A 110 -1.21 -2.17 9.27
C TRP A 110 -0.43 -1.18 10.13
N PHE A 111 -0.78 0.09 10.19
CA PHE A 111 -0.17 1.03 11.13
C PHE A 111 -0.36 0.58 12.58
N GLU A 112 -1.56 0.08 12.94
CA GLU A 112 -1.82 -0.48 14.28
C GLU A 112 -0.97 -1.75 14.55
N LYS A 113 -0.86 -2.65 13.57
CA LYS A 113 -0.14 -3.93 13.71
C LYS A 113 1.38 -3.78 13.76
N LEU A 114 1.90 -2.75 13.15
CA LEU A 114 3.33 -2.46 13.03
C LEU A 114 3.79 -1.37 13.98
N ASP A 115 2.90 -0.94 14.90
CA ASP A 115 3.24 0.06 15.91
C ASP A 115 4.47 -0.36 16.73
N GLY A 116 5.29 0.64 17.08
CA GLY A 116 6.53 0.45 17.83
C GLY A 116 7.75 0.04 17.01
N ILE A 117 7.63 -0.28 15.70
CA ILE A 117 8.79 -0.57 14.85
C ILE A 117 9.45 0.71 14.35
N VAL A 118 8.64 1.65 13.85
CA VAL A 118 9.09 2.94 13.35
C VAL A 118 8.02 4.00 13.63
N PRO A 119 8.40 5.24 13.99
CA PRO A 119 7.43 6.32 14.07
C PRO A 119 6.73 6.53 12.73
N ASN A 120 5.47 6.91 12.75
CA ASN A 120 4.70 7.18 11.54
C ASN A 120 4.20 8.63 11.48
N HIS A 121 3.54 9.00 10.39
CA HIS A 121 3.07 10.33 10.11
C HIS A 121 1.66 10.64 10.62
N LEU A 122 0.96 9.67 11.21
CA LEU A 122 -0.43 9.83 11.64
C LEU A 122 -0.52 10.80 12.81
N THR A 123 -1.51 11.71 12.78
CA THR A 123 -1.74 12.68 13.85
C THR A 123 -2.82 12.24 14.84
N GLY A 124 -3.66 11.26 14.48
CA GLY A 124 -4.84 10.87 15.24
C GLY A 124 -6.02 11.84 15.14
N ILE A 125 -5.90 12.92 14.36
CA ILE A 125 -6.99 13.89 14.14
C ILE A 125 -8.06 13.25 13.23
N ASP A 126 -9.33 13.34 13.63
CA ASP A 126 -10.44 12.88 12.78
C ASP A 126 -10.55 13.77 11.52
N PRO A 127 -10.39 13.20 10.31
CA PRO A 127 -10.48 13.96 9.05
C PRO A 127 -11.78 14.74 8.87
N THR A 128 -12.88 14.29 9.47
CA THR A 128 -14.19 14.97 9.37
C THR A 128 -14.24 16.29 10.13
N THR A 129 -13.30 16.53 11.03
CA THR A 129 -13.24 17.76 11.86
C THR A 129 -12.49 18.91 11.20
N VAL A 130 -11.76 18.62 10.12
CA VAL A 130 -10.91 19.63 9.41
C VAL A 130 -11.54 20.12 8.12
N VAL A 131 -12.72 19.63 7.75
CA VAL A 131 -13.46 20.01 6.53
C VAL A 131 -14.83 20.58 6.87
N ALA A 132 -15.45 21.26 5.89
CA ALA A 132 -16.83 21.74 6.05
C ALA A 132 -17.84 20.57 6.12
N ALA A 133 -19.00 20.81 6.74
CA ALA A 133 -20.00 19.76 6.99
C ALA A 133 -20.51 19.08 5.71
N ASP A 134 -20.66 19.83 4.62
CA ASP A 134 -21.08 19.33 3.30
C ASP A 134 -19.99 18.55 2.56
N GLU A 135 -18.74 18.63 3.02
CA GLU A 135 -17.59 17.91 2.44
C GLU A 135 -17.28 16.58 3.13
N ILE A 136 -17.87 16.31 4.29
CA ILE A 136 -17.61 15.10 5.11
C ILE A 136 -17.75 13.82 4.28
N ALA A 137 -18.70 13.75 3.35
CA ALA A 137 -18.90 12.57 2.51
C ALA A 137 -17.70 12.24 1.61
N GLN A 138 -16.88 13.24 1.26
CA GLN A 138 -15.68 13.04 0.44
C GLN A 138 -14.48 12.49 1.24
N VAL A 139 -14.47 12.65 2.56
CA VAL A 139 -13.32 12.31 3.42
C VAL A 139 -13.56 11.12 4.33
N LYS A 140 -14.80 10.89 4.76
CA LYS A 140 -15.14 9.88 5.76
C LYS A 140 -14.74 8.47 5.32
N GLY A 141 -13.91 7.79 6.14
CA GLY A 141 -13.50 6.40 5.95
C GLY A 141 -12.50 6.17 4.81
N ARG A 142 -11.96 7.22 4.20
CA ARG A 142 -10.97 7.13 3.11
C ARG A 142 -9.81 8.12 3.22
N SER A 143 -9.67 8.76 4.37
CA SER A 143 -8.67 9.81 4.54
C SER A 143 -8.02 9.79 5.91
N VAL A 144 -6.88 10.43 6.00
CA VAL A 144 -6.14 10.66 7.25
C VAL A 144 -5.64 12.09 7.31
N VAL A 145 -5.54 12.65 8.52
CA VAL A 145 -4.77 13.85 8.78
C VAL A 145 -3.36 13.43 9.22
N ALA A 146 -2.38 13.75 8.41
CA ALA A 146 -0.99 13.34 8.57
C ALA A 146 -0.08 14.54 8.82
N MET A 147 1.08 14.33 9.44
CA MET A 147 2.15 15.31 9.52
C MET A 147 2.68 15.62 8.11
N LYS A 148 3.00 16.87 7.85
CA LYS A 148 3.71 17.29 6.63
C LYS A 148 5.19 16.97 6.81
N LEU A 149 5.66 15.94 6.13
CA LEU A 149 7.05 15.49 6.20
C LEU A 149 7.81 15.95 4.96
N LYS A 150 9.15 16.05 5.09
CA LYS A 150 10.05 16.15 3.93
C LYS A 150 10.24 14.74 3.36
N PRO A 151 9.72 14.41 2.16
CA PRO A 151 9.83 13.08 1.60
C PRO A 151 11.30 12.68 1.36
N ILE A 152 11.63 11.43 1.67
CA ILE A 152 12.90 10.82 1.27
C ILE A 152 12.71 10.32 -0.17
N PRO A 153 13.58 10.70 -1.14
CA PRO A 153 13.37 10.42 -2.56
C PRO A 153 13.74 8.97 -2.94
N ILE A 154 13.46 8.02 -2.07
CA ILE A 154 13.73 6.58 -2.24
C ILE A 154 12.42 5.82 -2.03
N GLU A 155 12.05 4.98 -2.99
CA GLU A 155 11.06 3.94 -2.80
C GLU A 155 11.70 2.73 -2.13
N CYS A 156 11.24 2.38 -0.95
CA CYS A 156 11.82 1.34 -0.12
C CYS A 156 11.12 0.00 -0.40
N VAL A 157 11.57 -0.71 -1.43
CA VAL A 157 11.00 -2.00 -1.81
C VAL A 157 11.71 -3.13 -1.06
N VAL A 158 10.93 -3.99 -0.42
CA VAL A 158 11.40 -5.24 0.20
C VAL A 158 10.80 -6.42 -0.54
N ARG A 159 11.63 -7.41 -0.86
CA ARG A 159 11.22 -8.63 -1.54
C ARG A 159 11.56 -9.86 -0.70
N GLY A 160 10.55 -10.65 -0.36
CA GLY A 160 10.72 -11.98 0.22
C GLY A 160 10.60 -13.10 -0.82
N TYR A 161 10.14 -12.76 -2.02
CA TYR A 161 9.99 -13.67 -3.16
C TYR A 161 10.47 -12.98 -4.44
N ILE A 162 11.03 -13.76 -5.37
CA ILE A 162 11.59 -13.23 -6.61
C ILE A 162 10.54 -13.19 -7.73
N ILE A 163 9.97 -11.99 -7.98
CA ILE A 163 8.88 -11.78 -8.95
C ILE A 163 8.97 -10.39 -9.60
N GLY A 164 8.22 -10.16 -10.66
CA GLY A 164 8.08 -8.86 -11.33
C GLY A 164 9.40 -8.31 -11.85
N GLY A 165 9.72 -7.04 -11.57
CA GLY A 165 10.98 -6.40 -11.98
C GLY A 165 12.21 -7.12 -11.42
N GLY A 166 12.18 -7.51 -10.12
CA GLY A 166 13.28 -8.24 -9.52
C GLY A 166 13.57 -9.59 -10.19
N TRP A 167 12.55 -10.30 -10.69
CA TRP A 167 12.73 -11.52 -11.46
C TRP A 167 13.43 -11.24 -12.80
N LYS A 168 13.04 -10.17 -13.49
CA LYS A 168 13.67 -9.76 -14.75
C LYS A 168 15.15 -9.40 -14.56
N ASP A 169 15.45 -8.62 -13.51
CA ASP A 169 16.83 -8.23 -13.18
C ASP A 169 17.68 -9.46 -12.84
N TYR A 170 17.13 -10.38 -12.03
CA TYR A 170 17.80 -11.63 -11.71
C TYR A 170 18.09 -12.50 -12.94
N GLN A 171 17.13 -12.65 -13.85
CA GLN A 171 17.34 -13.40 -15.09
C GLN A 171 18.44 -12.80 -15.96
N ALA A 172 18.55 -11.48 -15.98
CA ALA A 172 19.53 -10.78 -16.79
C ALA A 172 20.94 -10.80 -16.19
N THR A 173 21.05 -10.71 -14.85
CA THR A 173 22.34 -10.42 -14.19
C THR A 173 22.70 -11.35 -13.03
N GLY A 174 21.77 -12.18 -12.55
CA GLY A 174 21.90 -12.92 -11.29
C GLY A 174 21.79 -12.06 -10.03
N LYS A 175 21.50 -10.76 -10.18
CA LYS A 175 21.44 -9.77 -9.10
C LYS A 175 20.12 -9.00 -9.13
N VAL A 176 19.76 -8.41 -8.00
CA VAL A 176 18.67 -7.42 -7.90
C VAL A 176 19.19 -6.24 -7.09
N CYS A 177 19.18 -5.03 -7.65
CA CYS A 177 19.69 -3.83 -6.99
C CYS A 177 21.11 -4.00 -6.39
N GLY A 178 21.99 -4.71 -7.09
CA GLY A 178 23.36 -5.03 -6.62
C GLY A 178 23.45 -6.25 -5.70
N VAL A 179 22.36 -6.74 -5.11
CA VAL A 179 22.34 -7.92 -4.23
C VAL A 179 22.48 -9.19 -5.07
N GLN A 180 23.58 -9.94 -4.84
CA GLN A 180 23.81 -11.23 -5.49
C GLN A 180 22.86 -12.28 -4.93
N LEU A 181 22.13 -12.98 -5.79
CA LEU A 181 21.23 -14.05 -5.40
C LEU A 181 21.78 -15.43 -5.76
N PRO A 182 21.34 -16.51 -5.09
CA PRO A 182 21.69 -17.88 -5.46
C PRO A 182 21.36 -18.19 -6.91
N ALA A 183 22.18 -19.01 -7.58
CA ALA A 183 21.91 -19.47 -8.92
C ALA A 183 20.73 -20.47 -8.94
N GLY A 184 19.99 -20.50 -10.05
CA GLY A 184 18.93 -21.48 -10.28
C GLY A 184 17.60 -21.19 -9.57
N LEU A 185 17.39 -19.97 -9.06
CA LEU A 185 16.09 -19.57 -8.54
C LEU A 185 15.02 -19.65 -9.63
N LYS A 186 13.83 -20.05 -9.24
CA LYS A 186 12.62 -20.06 -10.09
C LYS A 186 11.79 -18.82 -9.87
N GLN A 187 10.96 -18.47 -10.85
CA GLN A 187 9.99 -17.37 -10.69
C GLN A 187 9.09 -17.60 -9.45
N ALA A 188 8.78 -16.54 -8.73
CA ALA A 188 8.01 -16.56 -7.49
C ALA A 188 8.61 -17.39 -6.35
N GLN A 189 9.84 -17.89 -6.48
CA GLN A 189 10.49 -18.64 -5.41
C GLN A 189 10.75 -17.74 -4.19
N LYS A 190 10.53 -18.30 -2.99
CA LYS A 190 10.87 -17.63 -1.74
C LYS A 190 12.39 -17.45 -1.65
N LEU A 191 12.82 -16.26 -1.31
CA LEU A 191 14.23 -15.97 -1.06
C LEU A 191 14.68 -16.54 0.29
N PRO A 192 15.97 -16.90 0.46
CA PRO A 192 16.51 -17.36 1.73
C PRO A 192 16.26 -16.37 2.87
N GLU A 193 16.38 -15.07 2.56
CA GLU A 193 16.06 -13.95 3.43
C GLU A 193 15.43 -12.81 2.60
N PRO A 194 14.59 -11.96 3.20
CA PRO A 194 14.08 -10.78 2.51
C PRO A 194 15.21 -9.83 2.15
N ILE A 195 15.17 -9.25 0.96
CA ILE A 195 16.16 -8.30 0.46
C ILE A 195 15.55 -6.91 0.31
N PHE A 196 16.35 -5.89 0.62
CA PHE A 196 16.02 -4.49 0.36
C PHE A 196 16.48 -4.11 -1.05
N THR A 197 15.56 -3.67 -1.87
CA THR A 197 15.78 -3.37 -3.30
C THR A 197 15.23 -1.98 -3.62
N PRO A 198 15.95 -0.90 -3.24
CA PRO A 198 15.46 0.46 -3.38
C PRO A 198 15.29 0.88 -4.83
N ALA A 199 14.39 1.84 -5.07
CA ALA A 199 14.31 2.55 -6.33
C ALA A 199 14.37 4.07 -6.08
N ALA A 200 15.02 4.80 -6.96
CA ALA A 200 14.96 6.25 -6.97
C ALA A 200 13.59 6.69 -7.49
N LYS A 201 12.93 7.61 -6.75
CA LYS A 201 11.68 8.21 -7.23
C LYS A 201 11.99 9.02 -8.48
N ALA A 202 11.34 8.66 -9.57
CA ALA A 202 11.44 9.38 -10.82
C ALA A 202 10.64 10.69 -10.80
N GLU A 203 10.97 11.62 -11.67
CA GLU A 203 10.12 12.77 -11.94
C GLU A 203 8.76 12.31 -12.48
N VAL A 204 7.71 13.11 -12.24
CA VAL A 204 6.35 12.79 -12.66
C VAL A 204 6.31 12.51 -14.16
N GLY A 205 5.91 11.27 -14.51
CA GLY A 205 5.81 10.82 -15.92
C GLY A 205 6.96 9.91 -16.39
N THR A 206 7.92 9.62 -15.53
CA THR A 206 8.97 8.62 -15.80
C THR A 206 8.84 7.43 -14.85
N HIS A 207 9.55 6.33 -15.13
CA HIS A 207 9.54 5.13 -14.28
C HIS A 207 10.57 5.24 -13.17
N ASP A 208 10.22 4.73 -11.99
CA ASP A 208 11.16 4.58 -10.88
C ASP A 208 12.29 3.63 -11.29
N GLU A 209 13.53 4.03 -11.04
CA GLU A 209 14.72 3.28 -11.42
C GLU A 209 15.22 2.47 -10.22
N ASN A 210 15.37 1.16 -10.40
CA ASN A 210 16.03 0.31 -9.41
C ASN A 210 17.47 0.76 -9.20
N ILE A 211 17.85 1.02 -7.96
CA ILE A 211 19.20 1.45 -7.59
C ILE A 211 19.84 0.50 -6.58
N SER A 212 21.16 0.51 -6.49
CA SER A 212 21.85 -0.23 -5.43
C SER A 212 21.73 0.50 -4.07
N PHE A 213 22.04 -0.21 -2.98
CA PHE A 213 22.08 0.40 -1.65
C PHE A 213 23.15 1.50 -1.56
N GLU A 214 24.30 1.30 -2.20
CA GLU A 214 25.38 2.30 -2.28
C GLU A 214 24.86 3.57 -2.96
N LYS A 215 24.09 3.44 -4.04
CA LYS A 215 23.48 4.58 -4.72
C LYS A 215 22.46 5.29 -3.83
N ALA A 216 21.66 4.55 -3.06
CA ALA A 216 20.77 5.15 -2.06
C ALA A 216 21.57 5.94 -1.00
N CYS A 217 22.73 5.41 -0.52
CA CYS A 217 23.62 6.13 0.40
C CYS A 217 24.17 7.43 -0.22
N GLU A 218 24.52 7.44 -1.50
CA GLU A 218 24.95 8.66 -2.19
C GLU A 218 23.85 9.72 -2.24
N MET A 219 22.58 9.29 -2.41
CA MET A 219 21.46 10.21 -2.56
C MET A 219 20.98 10.84 -1.25
N VAL A 220 20.94 10.06 -0.15
CA VAL A 220 20.31 10.50 1.11
C VAL A 220 21.24 10.45 2.31
N GLY A 221 22.49 10.01 2.13
CA GLY A 221 23.46 9.77 3.21
C GLY A 221 23.32 8.38 3.81
N GLU A 222 24.47 7.79 4.21
CA GLU A 222 24.53 6.41 4.72
C GLU A 222 23.63 6.19 5.93
N HIS A 223 23.56 7.16 6.85
CA HIS A 223 22.74 7.07 8.05
C HIS A 223 21.25 6.91 7.72
N ILE A 224 20.72 7.76 6.85
CA ILE A 224 19.30 7.69 6.43
C ILE A 224 19.03 6.45 5.60
N ALA A 225 19.91 6.12 4.65
CA ALA A 225 19.78 4.91 3.83
C ALA A 225 19.74 3.64 4.68
N THR A 226 20.58 3.55 5.71
CA THR A 226 20.61 2.44 6.67
C THR A 226 19.31 2.38 7.47
N GLN A 227 18.83 3.51 8.01
CA GLN A 227 17.56 3.55 8.77
C GLN A 227 16.38 3.08 7.93
N ILE A 228 16.19 3.62 6.71
CA ILE A 228 15.04 3.24 5.88
C ILE A 228 15.12 1.78 5.42
N ARG A 229 16.33 1.24 5.18
CA ARG A 229 16.53 -0.19 4.90
C ARG A 229 16.10 -1.05 6.08
N ASP A 230 16.64 -0.77 7.26
CA ASP A 230 16.44 -1.60 8.46
C ASP A 230 14.97 -1.54 8.92
N TYR A 231 14.34 -0.37 8.88
CA TYR A 231 12.91 -0.21 9.12
C TYR A 231 12.07 -1.00 8.11
N SER A 232 12.41 -0.90 6.82
CA SER A 232 11.65 -1.62 5.76
C SER A 232 11.71 -3.13 5.93
N LEU A 233 12.89 -3.68 6.25
CA LEU A 233 13.07 -5.11 6.50
C LEU A 233 12.29 -5.55 7.75
N ALA A 234 12.36 -4.80 8.85
CA ALA A 234 11.63 -5.12 10.09
C ALA A 234 10.10 -5.05 9.90
N LEU A 235 9.60 -4.02 9.22
CA LEU A 235 8.18 -3.87 8.86
C LEU A 235 7.69 -5.04 8.01
N TYR A 236 8.46 -5.38 6.96
CA TYR A 236 8.13 -6.48 6.06
C TYR A 236 8.08 -7.81 6.79
N GLN A 237 9.11 -8.13 7.58
CA GLN A 237 9.21 -9.40 8.30
C GLN A 237 8.02 -9.58 9.24
N ARG A 238 7.72 -8.57 10.06
CA ARG A 238 6.58 -8.61 10.99
C ARG A 238 5.25 -8.79 10.28
N ALA A 239 5.06 -8.07 9.16
CA ALA A 239 3.84 -8.16 8.37
C ALA A 239 3.71 -9.52 7.66
N ALA A 240 4.78 -10.03 7.05
CA ALA A 240 4.79 -11.30 6.33
C ALA A 240 4.50 -12.49 7.28
N GLU A 241 5.08 -12.49 8.48
CA GLU A 241 4.79 -13.48 9.51
C GLU A 241 3.30 -13.46 9.89
N TYR A 242 2.76 -12.28 10.17
CA TYR A 242 1.33 -12.14 10.50
C TYR A 242 0.43 -12.58 9.35
N ALA A 243 0.68 -12.11 8.13
CA ALA A 243 -0.14 -12.42 6.95
C ALA A 243 -0.16 -13.94 6.66
N LEU A 244 0.99 -14.61 6.83
CA LEU A 244 1.10 -16.05 6.64
C LEU A 244 0.20 -16.84 7.60
N THR A 245 0.05 -16.38 8.85
CA THR A 245 -0.92 -16.99 9.81
C THR A 245 -2.38 -16.86 9.35
N ARG A 246 -2.63 -16.02 8.36
CA ARG A 246 -3.94 -15.78 7.75
C ARG A 246 -4.09 -16.41 6.36
N GLY A 247 -3.13 -17.24 5.95
CA GLY A 247 -3.13 -17.87 4.63
C GLY A 247 -2.76 -16.94 3.48
N ILE A 248 -2.06 -15.83 3.78
CA ILE A 248 -1.64 -14.83 2.79
C ILE A 248 -0.13 -14.73 2.79
N ILE A 249 0.47 -14.79 1.60
CA ILE A 249 1.87 -14.48 1.34
C ILE A 249 1.97 -13.02 0.90
N ILE A 250 2.82 -12.23 1.56
CA ILE A 250 3.27 -10.93 1.07
C ILE A 250 4.57 -11.19 0.29
N ALA A 251 4.51 -11.11 -1.03
CA ALA A 251 5.67 -11.43 -1.87
C ALA A 251 6.70 -10.29 -1.87
N ASP A 252 6.23 -9.08 -2.04
CA ASP A 252 7.01 -7.86 -1.93
C ASP A 252 6.09 -6.70 -1.51
N THR A 253 6.71 -5.63 -1.07
CA THR A 253 6.02 -4.39 -0.70
C THR A 253 6.92 -3.19 -0.92
N LYS A 254 6.31 -2.03 -1.06
CA LYS A 254 6.95 -0.72 -1.15
C LYS A 254 6.53 0.13 0.04
N PHE A 255 7.51 0.66 0.77
CA PHE A 255 7.32 1.65 1.82
C PHE A 255 7.83 3.02 1.37
N GLU A 256 7.28 4.06 1.96
CA GLU A 256 7.73 5.43 1.79
C GLU A 256 8.04 6.06 3.15
N PHE A 257 9.10 6.84 3.20
CA PHE A 257 9.53 7.53 4.41
C PHE A 257 9.72 9.03 4.15
N GLY A 258 9.59 9.79 5.21
CA GLY A 258 9.90 11.20 5.24
C GLY A 258 10.57 11.57 6.55
N GLN A 259 11.11 12.79 6.62
CA GLN A 259 11.69 13.36 7.84
C GLN A 259 10.78 14.46 8.38
N ASP A 260 10.58 14.47 9.69
CA ASP A 260 9.95 15.60 10.37
C ASP A 260 10.95 16.78 10.54
N GLU A 261 10.49 17.85 11.16
CA GLU A 261 11.30 19.06 11.41
C GLU A 261 12.56 18.81 12.27
N ASN A 262 12.55 17.74 13.06
CA ASN A 262 13.68 17.34 13.90
C ASN A 262 14.61 16.34 13.18
N GLY A 263 14.35 16.03 11.91
CA GLY A 263 15.11 15.06 11.14
C GLY A 263 14.77 13.59 11.46
N THR A 264 13.75 13.33 12.27
CA THR A 264 13.33 11.95 12.58
C THR A 264 12.71 11.31 11.35
N VAL A 265 13.20 10.13 10.98
CA VAL A 265 12.63 9.31 9.89
C VAL A 265 11.30 8.70 10.34
N ARG A 266 10.24 8.94 9.56
CA ARG A 266 8.88 8.45 9.79
C ARG A 266 8.35 7.70 8.59
N LEU A 267 7.61 6.62 8.85
CA LEU A 267 6.85 5.91 7.83
C LEU A 267 5.67 6.78 7.39
N MET A 268 5.48 6.91 6.08
CA MET A 268 4.43 7.74 5.51
C MET A 268 3.70 7.03 4.37
N ASP A 269 2.65 7.66 3.87
CA ASP A 269 1.80 7.20 2.78
C ASP A 269 1.03 5.91 3.12
N GLU A 270 0.80 5.03 2.16
CA GLU A 270 0.11 3.76 2.37
C GLU A 270 1.06 2.65 2.82
N VAL A 271 0.55 1.72 3.61
CA VAL A 271 1.33 0.60 4.12
C VAL A 271 0.64 -0.71 3.81
N LEU A 272 1.35 -1.60 3.08
CA LEU A 272 0.92 -2.98 2.81
C LEU A 272 -0.50 -3.07 2.24
N THR A 273 -0.79 -2.22 1.27
CA THR A 273 -2.04 -2.26 0.53
C THR A 273 -1.90 -3.04 -0.77
N PRO A 274 -2.99 -3.46 -1.41
CA PRO A 274 -2.96 -4.07 -2.73
C PRO A 274 -2.42 -3.17 -3.85
N ASP A 275 -2.26 -1.87 -3.61
CA ASP A 275 -1.63 -0.95 -4.56
C ASP A 275 -0.10 -0.93 -4.41
N SER A 276 0.43 -1.11 -3.19
CA SER A 276 1.86 -1.05 -2.87
C SER A 276 2.52 -2.43 -2.72
N SER A 277 1.75 -3.51 -2.65
CA SER A 277 2.25 -4.85 -2.31
C SER A 277 1.66 -5.93 -3.20
N ARG A 278 2.36 -7.07 -3.31
CA ARG A 278 1.83 -8.30 -3.91
C ARG A 278 1.39 -9.28 -2.83
N PHE A 279 0.12 -9.66 -2.90
CA PHE A 279 -0.50 -10.61 -1.99
C PHE A 279 -0.93 -11.87 -2.75
N TRP A 280 -0.52 -13.04 -2.25
CA TRP A 280 -0.88 -14.32 -2.84
C TRP A 280 -1.61 -15.21 -1.85
N PRO A 281 -2.60 -16.02 -2.29
CA PRO A 281 -3.17 -17.08 -1.48
C PRO A 281 -2.10 -18.14 -1.21
N ALA A 282 -1.84 -18.44 0.08
CA ALA A 282 -0.79 -19.39 0.44
C ALA A 282 -1.09 -20.83 0.02
N ASP A 283 -2.37 -21.19 -0.05
CA ASP A 283 -2.85 -22.51 -0.48
C ASP A 283 -2.80 -22.73 -1.99
N GLN A 284 -2.60 -21.67 -2.78
CA GLN A 284 -2.50 -21.72 -4.25
C GLN A 284 -1.11 -21.30 -4.75
N TYR A 285 -0.19 -21.07 -3.83
CA TYR A 285 1.17 -20.68 -4.18
C TYR A 285 1.98 -21.88 -4.69
N ASN A 286 2.62 -21.68 -5.85
CA ASN A 286 3.61 -22.60 -6.41
C ASN A 286 4.77 -21.80 -6.99
N GLU A 287 5.99 -22.24 -6.73
CA GLU A 287 7.17 -21.66 -7.37
C GLU A 287 7.28 -22.06 -8.84
N GLY A 288 7.95 -21.27 -9.65
CA GLY A 288 8.16 -21.52 -11.09
C GLY A 288 7.08 -20.91 -11.99
N MET A 289 6.03 -20.34 -11.41
CA MET A 289 4.94 -19.69 -12.13
C MET A 289 4.46 -18.42 -11.39
N SER A 290 3.70 -17.58 -12.08
CA SER A 290 3.06 -16.42 -11.43
C SER A 290 1.86 -16.90 -10.60
N PRO A 291 1.86 -16.74 -9.28
CA PRO A 291 0.73 -17.15 -8.45
C PRO A 291 -0.52 -16.29 -8.72
N PRO A 292 -1.73 -16.79 -8.39
CA PRO A 292 -2.91 -15.95 -8.28
C PRO A 292 -2.66 -14.79 -7.31
N SER A 293 -3.28 -13.64 -7.55
CA SER A 293 -2.96 -12.40 -6.83
C SER A 293 -4.21 -11.74 -6.26
N TYR A 294 -4.09 -11.18 -5.05
CA TYR A 294 -5.11 -10.36 -4.37
C TYR A 294 -4.82 -8.86 -4.44
N ASP A 295 -3.97 -8.44 -5.36
CA ASP A 295 -3.53 -7.07 -5.56
C ASP A 295 -3.83 -6.58 -6.99
N LYS A 296 -3.34 -5.39 -7.33
CA LYS A 296 -3.58 -4.78 -8.66
C LYS A 296 -3.02 -5.59 -9.84
N GLN A 297 -2.21 -6.63 -9.61
CA GLN A 297 -1.79 -7.54 -10.68
C GLN A 297 -2.98 -8.29 -11.31
N TYR A 298 -4.11 -8.42 -10.57
CA TYR A 298 -5.34 -8.98 -11.10
C TYR A 298 -5.91 -8.18 -12.29
N ILE A 299 -5.57 -6.90 -12.38
CA ILE A 299 -6.04 -5.99 -13.44
C ILE A 299 -4.98 -5.87 -14.55
N ARG A 300 -3.74 -6.24 -14.27
CA ARG A 300 -2.63 -6.27 -15.23
C ARG A 300 -2.59 -7.55 -16.04
#